data_1f02945d3103079119e1cb4f36d1ad5e
#
_entry.id   1f02945d3103079119e1cb4f36d1ad5e
#
_cell.length_a   1.000
_cell.length_b   1.000
_cell.length_c   1.000
_cell.angle_alpha   90.00
_cell.angle_beta   90.00
_cell.angle_gamma   90.00
#
_symmetry.space_group_name_H-M   'P 1'
#
loop_
_entity.id
_entity.type
_entity.pdbx_description
1 polymer ?
#
loop_
_entity_poly.entity_id
_entity_poly.type
_entity_poly.pdbx_seq_one_letter_code
_entity_poly.pdbx_strand_id
1 'polypeptide(L)'
;MNRNIQKIFAWTLILLFFIIAPALVLYSMGYRLSKDSDDGSILTSTGGIRINTRIAYEININDKFESKSPLLKVGLAPQDLNVVLSIPGYQSWSKKISIQPSLVQLISEVTLFPEKPKLENFTDISSARNISRVPDAGSVLYTSYIPKESGLWLLNLDTKLRKRITDSINLGGVENQDYSDFVWDTTGKTLSFKTSLNNIFQYFVVINVDTNPTLFNITNLIPVADTVANPVKIVSLDTDRLFFTQSGLLYEIKQQFSTISEPLVGSIDKYTFINNALYYTSNKDISKNLVRIFNVDTKQSNAIDIPEINISKIFVSPNQGHIILIDDKQKAWLKALGAQTPEFNQISDLEIKDIQFSIDSRKALLKGENTISNLYLDTIEGYKSRIEGDFDILYTSEDKISKSEFWEPNSEYIIFIENNNLKVVESDTRSNINIYPLLDNTQNFISIRINNDARTLISNAEDKLQYFQFPIRTPLINFNN
;
A
#
# COMPACT_ATOMS: atom_id res chain seq x y z
N MET A 1 55.19 -35.25 -38.08
CA MET A 1 53.98 -34.79 -38.73
C MET A 1 54.38 -33.86 -39.86
N ASN A 2 53.93 -34.09 -41.09
CA ASN A 2 54.33 -33.34 -42.27
C ASN A 2 53.94 -31.83 -42.16
N ARG A 3 54.90 -30.91 -42.39
CA ARG A 3 54.69 -29.43 -42.21
C ARG A 3 53.51 -28.90 -43.00
N ASN A 4 53.12 -29.57 -44.09
CA ASN A 4 51.90 -29.20 -44.87
C ASN A 4 50.63 -29.64 -44.19
N ILE A 5 50.63 -30.78 -43.48
CA ILE A 5 49.47 -31.24 -42.70
C ILE A 5 49.18 -30.30 -41.51
N GLN A 6 50.22 -29.79 -40.86
CA GLN A 6 50.07 -28.81 -39.77
C GLN A 6 49.48 -27.48 -40.26
N LYS A 7 49.87 -27.02 -41.45
CA LYS A 7 49.30 -25.78 -42.04
C LYS A 7 47.84 -25.98 -42.41
N ILE A 8 47.50 -27.12 -43.04
CA ILE A 8 46.08 -27.42 -43.38
C ILE A 8 45.22 -27.48 -42.10
N PHE A 9 45.72 -28.17 -41.08
CA PHE A 9 45.00 -28.26 -39.81
C PHE A 9 44.80 -26.88 -39.13
N ALA A 10 45.83 -26.01 -39.16
CA ALA A 10 45.75 -24.67 -38.61
C ALA A 10 44.71 -23.80 -39.40
N TRP A 11 44.72 -23.87 -40.73
CA TRP A 11 43.74 -23.16 -41.53
C TRP A 11 42.32 -23.67 -41.34
N THR A 12 42.14 -24.98 -41.18
CA THR A 12 40.83 -25.60 -40.87
C THR A 12 40.30 -25.13 -39.53
N LEU A 13 41.16 -25.05 -38.49
CA LEU A 13 40.76 -24.53 -37.19
C LEU A 13 40.37 -23.03 -37.23
N ILE A 14 41.13 -22.23 -37.98
CA ILE A 14 40.81 -20.80 -38.18
C ILE A 14 39.46 -20.66 -38.89
N LEU A 15 39.25 -21.42 -39.97
CA LEU A 15 37.97 -21.38 -40.69
C LEU A 15 36.80 -21.81 -39.79
N LEU A 16 37.00 -22.89 -39.03
CA LEU A 16 35.99 -23.39 -38.08
C LEU A 16 35.66 -22.35 -36.99
N PHE A 17 36.70 -21.66 -36.51
CA PHE A 17 36.49 -20.57 -35.54
C PHE A 17 35.65 -19.44 -36.13
N PHE A 18 35.90 -19.01 -37.36
CA PHE A 18 35.13 -17.95 -38.02
C PHE A 18 33.67 -18.35 -38.33
N ILE A 19 33.37 -19.64 -38.35
CA ILE A 19 31.98 -20.16 -38.50
C ILE A 19 31.33 -20.34 -37.14
N ILE A 20 32.01 -20.95 -36.18
CA ILE A 20 31.42 -21.30 -34.88
C ILE A 20 31.27 -20.06 -33.98
N ALA A 21 32.29 -19.17 -33.95
CA ALA A 21 32.23 -18.03 -33.07
C ALA A 21 31.04 -17.07 -33.36
N PRO A 22 30.78 -16.67 -34.63
CA PRO A 22 29.58 -15.89 -34.94
C PRO A 22 28.27 -16.63 -34.62
N ALA A 23 28.20 -17.93 -34.89
CA ALA A 23 27.05 -18.75 -34.56
C ALA A 23 26.76 -18.81 -33.05
N LEU A 24 27.84 -18.96 -32.22
CA LEU A 24 27.71 -18.90 -30.78
C LEU A 24 27.30 -17.51 -30.27
N VAL A 25 27.83 -16.45 -30.87
CA VAL A 25 27.43 -15.10 -30.53
C VAL A 25 25.96 -14.88 -30.85
N LEU A 26 25.50 -15.22 -32.05
CA LEU A 26 24.10 -15.13 -32.42
C LEU A 26 23.22 -15.99 -31.51
N TYR A 27 23.66 -17.21 -31.18
CA TYR A 27 22.96 -18.06 -30.26
C TYR A 27 22.85 -17.45 -28.84
N SER A 28 23.93 -16.85 -28.36
CA SER A 28 23.93 -16.16 -27.05
C SER A 28 23.07 -14.89 -27.02
N MET A 29 22.93 -14.23 -28.16
CA MET A 29 22.04 -13.07 -28.35
C MET A 29 20.57 -13.48 -28.52
N GLY A 30 20.25 -14.78 -28.45
CA GLY A 30 18.88 -15.28 -28.53
C GLY A 30 18.39 -15.58 -29.95
N TYR A 31 19.26 -15.55 -30.96
CA TYR A 31 18.87 -15.96 -32.32
C TYR A 31 18.80 -17.48 -32.44
N ARG A 32 17.76 -17.94 -33.13
CA ARG A 32 17.52 -19.37 -33.42
C ARG A 32 17.24 -19.55 -34.90
N LEU A 33 17.62 -20.70 -35.42
CA LEU A 33 17.23 -21.12 -36.77
C LEU A 33 15.76 -21.51 -36.75
N SER A 34 14.92 -20.79 -37.47
CA SER A 34 13.50 -21.08 -37.62
C SER A 34 13.22 -21.63 -39.00
N LYS A 35 12.40 -22.68 -39.06
CA LYS A 35 11.98 -23.32 -40.33
C LYS A 35 10.66 -22.74 -40.86
N ASP A 36 9.93 -22.01 -40.03
CA ASP A 36 8.55 -21.56 -40.28
C ASP A 36 8.39 -20.05 -40.00
N SER A 37 9.35 -19.21 -40.44
CA SER A 37 9.13 -17.76 -40.36
C SER A 37 8.32 -17.33 -41.57
N ASP A 38 7.17 -16.69 -41.38
CA ASP A 38 6.34 -16.13 -42.44
C ASP A 38 7.08 -15.13 -43.33
N ASP A 39 8.20 -14.57 -42.87
CA ASP A 39 9.09 -13.65 -43.58
C ASP A 39 10.25 -14.33 -44.34
N GLY A 40 10.32 -15.66 -44.37
CA GLY A 40 11.40 -16.40 -45.02
C GLY A 40 12.80 -16.23 -44.37
N SER A 41 12.89 -15.61 -43.19
CA SER A 41 14.17 -15.41 -42.47
C SER A 41 14.60 -16.71 -41.78
N ILE A 42 15.82 -17.15 -42.09
CA ILE A 42 16.41 -18.36 -41.51
C ILE A 42 16.78 -18.14 -40.01
N LEU A 43 16.96 -16.91 -39.58
CA LEU A 43 17.34 -16.51 -38.22
C LEU A 43 16.25 -15.66 -37.58
N THR A 44 15.70 -16.16 -36.51
CA THR A 44 14.65 -15.45 -35.74
C THR A 44 15.19 -15.11 -34.35
N SER A 45 15.09 -13.83 -33.94
CA SER A 45 15.38 -13.44 -32.57
C SER A 45 14.28 -13.98 -31.65
N THR A 46 14.69 -14.68 -30.58
CA THR A 46 13.77 -15.33 -29.63
C THR A 46 13.76 -14.58 -28.29
N GLY A 47 12.69 -14.72 -27.57
CA GLY A 47 12.57 -14.25 -26.18
C GLY A 47 12.42 -15.41 -25.20
N GLY A 48 11.93 -15.08 -24.02
CA GLY A 48 11.66 -16.09 -22.99
C GLY A 48 10.63 -15.62 -21.98
N ILE A 49 10.22 -16.54 -21.13
CA ILE A 49 9.37 -16.31 -19.99
C ILE A 49 9.99 -16.95 -18.74
N ARG A 50 10.02 -16.19 -17.65
CA ARG A 50 10.41 -16.67 -16.33
C ARG A 50 9.23 -16.47 -15.38
N ILE A 51 8.76 -17.56 -14.79
CA ILE A 51 7.71 -17.56 -13.79
C ILE A 51 8.33 -17.96 -12.46
N ASN A 52 8.33 -17.03 -11.51
CA ASN A 52 8.91 -17.23 -10.19
C ASN A 52 7.93 -16.76 -9.13
N THR A 53 7.16 -17.68 -8.58
CA THR A 53 6.13 -17.40 -7.58
C THR A 53 6.55 -17.91 -6.21
N ARG A 54 6.01 -17.30 -5.16
CA ARG A 54 6.35 -17.66 -3.76
C ARG A 54 5.80 -19.03 -3.35
N ILE A 55 4.76 -19.49 -4.03
CA ILE A 55 4.13 -20.80 -3.83
C ILE A 55 4.23 -21.55 -5.16
N ALA A 56 4.36 -22.88 -5.12
CA ALA A 56 4.44 -23.71 -6.31
C ALA A 56 3.04 -23.84 -6.95
N TYR A 57 2.74 -22.99 -7.93
CA TYR A 57 1.53 -23.06 -8.74
C TYR A 57 1.72 -23.97 -9.94
N GLU A 58 0.64 -24.60 -10.40
CA GLU A 58 0.59 -25.26 -11.69
C GLU A 58 0.57 -24.22 -12.80
N ILE A 59 1.42 -24.42 -13.81
CA ILE A 59 1.60 -23.50 -14.93
C ILE A 59 1.03 -24.16 -16.18
N ASN A 60 0.04 -23.52 -16.78
CA ASN A 60 -0.49 -23.86 -18.08
C ASN A 60 -0.13 -22.73 -19.07
N ILE A 61 0.40 -23.09 -20.23
CA ILE A 61 0.68 -22.16 -21.33
C ILE A 61 -0.09 -22.64 -22.56
N ASN A 62 -0.96 -21.76 -23.10
CA ASN A 62 -1.84 -22.08 -24.22
C ASN A 62 -2.62 -23.40 -23.98
N ASP A 63 -3.24 -23.51 -22.80
CA ASP A 63 -4.05 -24.64 -22.32
C ASP A 63 -3.27 -25.99 -22.18
N LYS A 64 -1.95 -25.94 -22.23
CA LYS A 64 -1.10 -27.12 -21.98
C LYS A 64 -0.39 -26.97 -20.65
N PHE A 65 -0.46 -28.02 -19.83
CA PHE A 65 0.33 -28.10 -18.61
C PHE A 65 1.83 -28.16 -18.97
N GLU A 66 2.61 -27.27 -18.39
CA GLU A 66 4.07 -27.19 -18.58
C GLU A 66 4.83 -27.75 -17.36
N SER A 67 4.56 -27.21 -16.19
CA SER A 67 5.23 -27.61 -14.94
C SER A 67 4.56 -26.97 -13.73
N LYS A 68 5.18 -27.14 -12.55
CA LYS A 68 4.96 -26.26 -11.41
C LYS A 68 6.01 -25.15 -11.38
N SER A 69 5.64 -23.97 -10.82
CA SER A 69 6.63 -22.90 -10.63
C SER A 69 7.74 -23.32 -9.65
N PRO A 70 9.00 -22.88 -9.82
CA PRO A 70 9.47 -21.93 -10.84
C PRO A 70 9.64 -22.54 -12.23
N LEU A 71 9.43 -21.73 -13.28
CA LEU A 71 9.64 -22.09 -14.68
C LEU A 71 10.52 -21.05 -15.37
N LEU A 72 11.51 -21.51 -16.12
CA LEU A 72 12.25 -20.70 -17.09
C LEU A 72 12.16 -21.37 -18.46
N LYS A 73 11.54 -20.69 -19.42
CA LYS A 73 11.41 -21.14 -20.81
C LYS A 73 12.01 -20.07 -21.70
N VAL A 74 13.07 -20.39 -22.41
CA VAL A 74 13.80 -19.50 -23.33
C VAL A 74 13.76 -20.04 -24.75
N GLY A 75 14.15 -19.23 -25.72
CA GLY A 75 14.16 -19.63 -27.12
C GLY A 75 12.76 -19.67 -27.74
N LEU A 76 11.83 -18.94 -27.18
CA LEU A 76 10.48 -18.82 -27.73
C LEU A 76 10.44 -17.80 -28.88
N ALA A 77 9.82 -18.16 -29.98
CA ALA A 77 9.53 -17.20 -31.04
C ALA A 77 8.62 -16.05 -30.50
N PRO A 78 8.74 -14.82 -31.05
CA PRO A 78 7.81 -13.75 -30.71
C PRO A 78 6.37 -14.18 -30.95
N GLN A 79 5.57 -14.21 -29.91
CA GLN A 79 4.17 -14.60 -29.91
C GLN A 79 3.47 -14.21 -28.63
N ASP A 80 2.16 -14.22 -28.65
CA ASP A 80 1.35 -14.08 -27.46
C ASP A 80 1.11 -15.45 -26.82
N LEU A 81 1.38 -15.54 -25.52
CA LEU A 81 1.14 -16.74 -24.71
C LEU A 81 0.01 -16.49 -23.72
N ASN A 82 -0.98 -17.36 -23.70
CA ASN A 82 -1.94 -17.37 -22.60
C ASN A 82 -1.35 -18.16 -21.42
N VAL A 83 -0.98 -17.48 -20.34
CA VAL A 83 -0.38 -18.06 -19.14
C VAL A 83 -1.41 -18.13 -18.04
N VAL A 84 -1.65 -19.32 -17.53
CA VAL A 84 -2.56 -19.56 -16.40
C VAL A 84 -1.80 -20.19 -15.25
N LEU A 85 -1.92 -19.58 -14.07
CA LEU A 85 -1.42 -20.11 -12.81
C LEU A 85 -2.59 -20.56 -11.95
N SER A 86 -2.53 -21.79 -11.44
CA SER A 86 -3.62 -22.38 -10.67
C SER A 86 -3.12 -23.29 -9.55
N ILE A 87 -3.96 -23.47 -8.54
CA ILE A 87 -3.84 -24.47 -7.50
C ILE A 87 -5.26 -24.87 -7.05
N PRO A 88 -5.55 -26.13 -6.74
CA PRO A 88 -6.89 -26.55 -6.31
C PRO A 88 -7.43 -25.75 -5.12
N GLY A 89 -8.68 -25.29 -5.21
CA GLY A 89 -9.36 -24.49 -4.17
C GLY A 89 -9.05 -23.00 -4.19
N TYR A 90 -8.30 -22.53 -5.19
CA TYR A 90 -7.98 -21.11 -5.38
C TYR A 90 -8.44 -20.62 -6.74
N GLN A 91 -8.80 -19.35 -6.81
CA GLN A 91 -9.12 -18.65 -8.05
C GLN A 91 -7.85 -18.54 -8.91
N SER A 92 -7.94 -18.89 -10.19
CA SER A 92 -6.80 -18.86 -11.10
C SER A 92 -6.39 -17.44 -11.47
N TRP A 93 -5.10 -17.25 -11.71
CA TRP A 93 -4.56 -16.05 -12.34
C TRP A 93 -4.29 -16.33 -13.80
N SER A 94 -4.69 -15.43 -14.70
CA SER A 94 -4.46 -15.60 -16.13
C SER A 94 -4.04 -14.30 -16.79
N LYS A 95 -3.08 -14.38 -17.72
CA LYS A 95 -2.59 -13.25 -18.53
C LYS A 95 -2.20 -13.68 -19.92
N LYS A 96 -2.45 -12.79 -20.86
CA LYS A 96 -1.88 -12.86 -22.18
C LYS A 96 -0.54 -12.13 -22.19
N ILE A 97 0.56 -12.86 -22.34
CA ILE A 97 1.93 -12.35 -22.24
C ILE A 97 2.57 -12.37 -23.63
N SER A 98 2.95 -11.20 -24.12
CA SER A 98 3.66 -11.06 -25.40
C SER A 98 5.14 -11.34 -25.22
N ILE A 99 5.64 -12.37 -25.89
CA ILE A 99 7.06 -12.68 -25.95
C ILE A 99 7.73 -11.75 -26.95
N GLN A 100 8.63 -10.93 -26.47
CA GLN A 100 9.39 -9.97 -27.28
C GLN A 100 10.79 -10.53 -27.58
N PRO A 101 11.34 -10.20 -28.76
CA PRO A 101 12.71 -10.59 -29.11
C PRO A 101 13.74 -10.12 -28.08
N SER A 102 14.68 -10.99 -27.76
CA SER A 102 15.82 -10.70 -26.84
C SER A 102 15.43 -10.32 -25.40
N LEU A 103 14.15 -10.47 -25.03
CA LEU A 103 13.66 -10.16 -23.67
C LEU A 103 13.10 -11.41 -22.99
N VAL A 104 13.32 -11.49 -21.68
CA VAL A 104 12.69 -12.50 -20.81
C VAL A 104 11.58 -11.81 -20.03
N GLN A 105 10.34 -12.20 -20.32
CA GLN A 105 9.17 -11.72 -19.59
C GLN A 105 9.15 -12.35 -18.20
N LEU A 106 9.15 -11.53 -17.15
CA LEU A 106 9.09 -11.98 -15.77
C LEU A 106 7.67 -11.95 -15.25
N ILE A 107 7.22 -13.07 -14.68
CA ILE A 107 6.02 -13.19 -13.86
C ILE A 107 6.46 -13.53 -12.46
N SER A 108 6.31 -12.58 -11.54
CA SER A 108 6.65 -12.72 -10.13
C SER A 108 5.56 -12.07 -9.29
N GLU A 109 5.60 -12.33 -7.98
CA GLU A 109 4.70 -11.71 -6.99
C GLU A 109 3.20 -12.02 -7.21
N VAL A 110 2.88 -13.08 -7.99
CA VAL A 110 1.50 -13.52 -8.16
C VAL A 110 1.02 -14.16 -6.86
N THR A 111 -0.13 -13.70 -6.39
CA THR A 111 -0.88 -14.28 -5.25
C THR A 111 -2.20 -14.81 -5.76
N LEU A 112 -2.51 -16.09 -5.51
CA LEU A 112 -3.82 -16.65 -5.75
C LEU A 112 -4.67 -16.54 -4.48
N PHE A 113 -5.93 -16.21 -4.69
CA PHE A 113 -6.90 -16.04 -3.62
C PHE A 113 -7.82 -17.28 -3.56
N PRO A 114 -8.20 -17.76 -2.37
CA PRO A 114 -9.06 -18.92 -2.25
C PRO A 114 -10.44 -18.64 -2.86
N GLU A 115 -11.05 -19.65 -3.47
CA GLU A 115 -12.43 -19.58 -3.99
C GLU A 115 -13.44 -19.34 -2.86
N LYS A 116 -13.18 -19.91 -1.70
CA LYS A 116 -14.02 -19.78 -0.50
C LYS A 116 -13.14 -19.54 0.71
N PRO A 117 -12.83 -18.30 1.03
CA PRO A 117 -12.07 -17.97 2.23
C PRO A 117 -12.78 -18.47 3.49
N LYS A 118 -12.07 -19.20 4.33
CA LYS A 118 -12.60 -19.63 5.61
C LYS A 118 -12.29 -18.59 6.67
N LEU A 119 -13.31 -17.84 7.07
CA LEU A 119 -13.20 -16.92 8.20
C LEU A 119 -13.19 -17.70 9.51
N GLU A 120 -12.24 -17.34 10.37
CA GLU A 120 -12.18 -17.80 11.75
C GLU A 120 -12.59 -16.68 12.69
N ASN A 121 -13.35 -16.99 13.72
CA ASN A 121 -13.73 -16.05 14.76
C ASN A 121 -12.65 -16.03 15.84
N PHE A 122 -12.41 -14.88 16.43
CA PHE A 122 -11.72 -14.80 17.70
C PHE A 122 -12.71 -15.19 18.80
N THR A 123 -12.56 -16.41 19.35
CA THR A 123 -13.54 -17.05 20.24
C THR A 123 -13.84 -16.26 21.51
N ASP A 124 -12.88 -15.49 22.00
CA ASP A 124 -13.00 -14.75 23.25
C ASP A 124 -13.44 -13.28 23.05
N ILE A 125 -13.79 -12.90 21.81
CA ILE A 125 -14.23 -11.54 21.50
C ILE A 125 -15.69 -11.57 21.09
N SER A 126 -16.55 -11.16 22.02
CA SER A 126 -17.99 -11.19 21.83
C SER A 126 -18.55 -9.94 21.14
N SER A 127 -17.79 -8.83 21.15
CA SER A 127 -18.10 -7.62 20.41
C SER A 127 -16.82 -6.82 20.15
N ALA A 128 -16.63 -6.39 18.91
CA ALA A 128 -15.55 -5.51 18.54
C ALA A 128 -16.04 -4.43 17.58
N ARG A 129 -15.78 -3.18 17.90
CA ARG A 129 -16.03 -2.02 17.04
C ARG A 129 -14.75 -1.22 16.91
N ASN A 130 -14.73 -0.24 16.00
CA ASN A 130 -13.63 0.71 15.82
C ASN A 130 -12.25 0.04 15.78
N ILE A 131 -12.06 -0.87 14.85
CA ILE A 131 -10.80 -1.58 14.67
C ILE A 131 -9.76 -0.62 14.10
N SER A 132 -8.57 -0.57 14.71
CA SER A 132 -7.43 0.22 14.26
C SER A 132 -6.16 -0.61 14.17
N ARG A 133 -5.38 -0.38 13.13
CA ARG A 133 -4.06 -0.99 12.94
C ARG A 133 -3.06 -0.37 13.93
N VAL A 134 -2.25 -1.21 14.57
CA VAL A 134 -1.12 -0.77 15.37
C VAL A 134 0.13 -0.74 14.48
N PRO A 135 0.89 0.36 14.41
CA PRO A 135 2.13 0.40 13.65
C PRO A 135 3.12 -0.65 14.16
N ASP A 136 3.84 -1.28 13.24
CA ASP A 136 4.93 -2.25 13.47
C ASP A 136 4.66 -3.40 14.46
N ALA A 137 3.40 -3.59 14.86
CA ALA A 137 3.01 -4.66 15.75
C ALA A 137 2.08 -5.62 15.03
N GLY A 138 2.30 -6.92 15.18
CA GLY A 138 1.34 -7.95 14.81
C GLY A 138 0.09 -7.90 15.68
N SER A 139 -0.43 -6.70 15.94
CA SER A 139 -1.50 -6.42 16.89
C SER A 139 -2.56 -5.50 16.31
N VAL A 140 -3.76 -5.61 16.81
CA VAL A 140 -4.94 -4.81 16.45
C VAL A 140 -5.54 -4.20 17.70
N LEU A 141 -5.82 -2.90 17.62
CA LEU A 141 -6.65 -2.21 18.58
C LEU A 141 -8.12 -2.40 18.21
N TYR A 142 -8.96 -2.68 19.18
CA TYR A 142 -10.41 -2.67 19.03
C TYR A 142 -11.12 -2.12 20.27
N THR A 143 -12.35 -1.68 20.09
CA THR A 143 -13.21 -1.25 21.19
C THR A 143 -14.27 -2.31 21.47
N SER A 144 -14.58 -2.53 22.74
CA SER A 144 -15.70 -3.34 23.19
C SER A 144 -16.65 -2.50 24.02
N TYR A 145 -17.96 -2.71 23.83
CA TYR A 145 -19.05 -1.99 24.51
C TYR A 145 -19.89 -2.91 25.38
N ILE A 146 -19.51 -4.19 25.49
CA ILE A 146 -20.26 -5.12 26.34
C ILE A 146 -19.98 -4.81 27.81
N PRO A 147 -21.01 -4.80 28.66
CA PRO A 147 -20.83 -4.68 30.10
C PRO A 147 -19.76 -5.65 30.62
N LYS A 148 -18.85 -5.18 31.47
CA LYS A 148 -17.65 -5.86 32.00
C LYS A 148 -16.47 -5.99 31.03
N GLU A 149 -16.65 -5.87 29.73
CA GLU A 149 -15.57 -5.85 28.72
C GLU A 149 -15.42 -4.50 28.01
N SER A 150 -16.24 -3.51 28.39
CA SER A 150 -16.22 -2.19 27.76
C SER A 150 -14.86 -1.52 27.93
N GLY A 151 -14.35 -0.91 26.85
CA GLY A 151 -13.05 -0.23 26.84
C GLY A 151 -12.23 -0.51 25.59
N LEU A 152 -10.95 -0.13 25.65
CA LEU A 152 -9.96 -0.33 24.60
C LEU A 152 -9.15 -1.60 24.87
N TRP A 153 -9.01 -2.39 23.82
CA TRP A 153 -8.31 -3.66 23.86
C TRP A 153 -7.27 -3.76 22.78
N LEU A 154 -6.13 -4.32 23.11
CA LEU A 154 -5.09 -4.75 22.18
C LEU A 154 -5.18 -6.25 22.00
N LEU A 155 -5.28 -6.72 20.76
CA LEU A 155 -5.24 -8.13 20.38
C LEU A 155 -3.92 -8.41 19.68
N ASN A 156 -3.09 -9.27 20.26
CA ASN A 156 -1.93 -9.81 19.58
C ASN A 156 -2.37 -10.94 18.64
N LEU A 157 -2.06 -10.84 17.36
CA LEU A 157 -2.55 -11.78 16.33
C LEU A 157 -1.76 -13.08 16.27
N ASP A 158 -0.51 -13.10 16.73
CA ASP A 158 0.32 -14.31 16.77
C ASP A 158 -0.10 -15.22 17.94
N THR A 159 -0.20 -14.63 19.13
CA THR A 159 -0.53 -15.36 20.36
C THR A 159 -2.03 -15.49 20.59
N LYS A 160 -2.84 -14.71 19.87
CA LYS A 160 -4.30 -14.55 20.06
C LYS A 160 -4.68 -14.04 21.47
N LEU A 161 -3.70 -13.55 22.23
CA LEU A 161 -3.94 -12.99 23.55
C LEU A 161 -4.45 -11.56 23.43
N ARG A 162 -5.45 -11.25 24.23
CA ARG A 162 -5.99 -9.89 24.36
C ARG A 162 -5.53 -9.23 25.65
N LYS A 163 -5.27 -7.94 25.57
CA LYS A 163 -4.89 -7.12 26.71
C LYS A 163 -5.80 -5.90 26.76
N ARG A 164 -6.33 -5.60 27.92
CA ARG A 164 -7.11 -4.39 28.14
C ARG A 164 -6.16 -3.22 28.34
N ILE A 165 -6.28 -2.19 27.53
CA ILE A 165 -5.49 -0.96 27.63
C ILE A 165 -6.11 -0.03 28.66
N THR A 166 -7.42 0.14 28.62
CA THR A 166 -8.16 0.94 29.58
C THR A 166 -9.57 0.39 29.74
N ASP A 167 -10.09 0.52 30.94
CA ASP A 167 -11.51 0.31 31.24
C ASP A 167 -12.35 1.39 30.58
N SER A 168 -13.68 1.26 30.63
CA SER A 168 -14.55 2.37 30.33
C SER A 168 -14.10 3.55 31.21
N ILE A 169 -13.51 4.56 30.57
CA ILE A 169 -13.05 5.74 31.30
C ILE A 169 -14.31 6.39 31.86
N ASN A 170 -14.34 6.41 33.20
CA ASN A 170 -15.49 6.90 33.94
C ASN A 170 -15.68 8.41 33.73
N LEU A 171 -16.44 8.78 32.70
CA LEU A 171 -17.12 10.07 32.66
C LEU A 171 -18.44 9.93 33.45
N GLY A 172 -18.36 9.74 34.77
CA GLY A 172 -19.56 9.64 35.60
C GLY A 172 -20.30 8.30 35.60
N GLY A 173 -19.61 7.17 35.33
CA GLY A 173 -20.17 5.81 35.54
C GLY A 173 -21.03 5.26 34.41
N VAL A 174 -20.94 5.78 33.19
CA VAL A 174 -21.77 5.33 32.06
C VAL A 174 -21.03 4.35 31.15
N GLU A 175 -21.65 3.20 30.90
CA GLU A 175 -21.05 2.06 30.18
C GLU A 175 -20.87 2.23 28.66
N ASN A 176 -21.36 3.31 28.06
CA ASN A 176 -21.38 3.49 26.59
C ASN A 176 -20.60 4.74 26.16
N GLN A 177 -19.28 4.71 26.27
CA GLN A 177 -18.42 5.75 25.69
C GLN A 177 -18.03 5.36 24.27
N ASP A 178 -18.17 6.31 23.33
CA ASP A 178 -17.59 6.15 22.01
C ASP A 178 -16.10 6.51 22.06
N TYR A 179 -15.30 5.68 21.40
CA TYR A 179 -13.85 5.88 21.22
C TYR A 179 -13.57 6.15 19.76
N SER A 180 -12.82 7.21 19.47
CA SER A 180 -12.51 7.64 18.11
C SER A 180 -11.13 8.30 18.02
N ASP A 181 -10.76 8.75 16.82
CA ASP A 181 -9.58 9.56 16.55
C ASP A 181 -8.28 8.92 17.08
N PHE A 182 -8.11 7.62 16.81
CA PHE A 182 -6.90 6.89 17.21
C PHE A 182 -5.69 7.37 16.42
N VAL A 183 -4.69 7.89 17.11
CA VAL A 183 -3.41 8.29 16.55
C VAL A 183 -2.29 7.57 17.30
N TRP A 184 -1.47 6.85 16.56
CA TRP A 184 -0.33 6.12 17.10
C TRP A 184 0.97 6.88 16.87
N ASP A 185 1.94 6.67 17.76
CA ASP A 185 3.33 6.94 17.42
C ASP A 185 3.84 5.92 16.37
N THR A 186 4.99 6.19 15.78
CA THR A 186 5.57 5.32 14.74
C THR A 186 5.96 3.93 15.25
N THR A 187 6.15 3.78 16.57
CA THR A 187 6.56 2.51 17.21
C THR A 187 5.39 1.65 17.68
N GLY A 188 4.16 2.16 17.64
CA GLY A 188 2.98 1.48 18.15
C GLY A 188 2.93 1.34 19.68
N LYS A 189 3.77 2.09 20.42
CA LYS A 189 3.85 2.04 21.90
C LYS A 189 3.05 3.13 22.59
N THR A 190 2.78 4.22 21.87
CA THR A 190 2.02 5.35 22.37
C THR A 190 0.78 5.54 21.51
N LEU A 191 -0.37 5.69 22.14
CA LEU A 191 -1.67 5.87 21.50
C LEU A 191 -2.35 7.10 22.07
N SER A 192 -2.85 7.96 21.20
CA SER A 192 -3.81 8.99 21.54
C SER A 192 -5.20 8.63 21.03
N PHE A 193 -6.22 8.98 21.78
CA PHE A 193 -7.60 8.76 21.39
C PHE A 193 -8.55 9.79 22.03
N LYS A 194 -9.72 9.91 21.45
CA LYS A 194 -10.83 10.73 21.92
C LYS A 194 -11.94 9.85 22.45
N THR A 195 -12.55 10.24 23.54
CA THR A 195 -13.83 9.66 23.98
C THR A 195 -14.96 10.70 23.88
N SER A 196 -16.17 10.23 23.64
CA SER A 196 -17.37 11.07 23.67
C SER A 196 -18.48 10.42 24.48
N LEU A 197 -19.12 11.24 25.31
CA LEU A 197 -20.33 10.89 26.04
C LEU A 197 -21.23 12.12 26.08
N ASN A 198 -22.46 12.02 25.55
CA ASN A 198 -23.43 13.11 25.53
C ASN A 198 -22.86 14.45 24.99
N ASN A 199 -22.04 14.36 23.91
CA ASN A 199 -21.31 15.48 23.29
C ASN A 199 -20.24 16.13 24.20
N ILE A 200 -19.84 15.49 25.28
CA ILE A 200 -18.67 15.86 26.06
C ILE A 200 -17.51 15.05 25.54
N PHE A 201 -16.48 15.74 25.06
CA PHE A 201 -15.28 15.11 24.50
C PHE A 201 -14.14 15.15 25.49
N GLN A 202 -13.42 14.03 25.60
CA GLN A 202 -12.18 13.95 26.37
C GLN A 202 -11.07 13.35 25.53
N TYR A 203 -9.85 13.80 25.77
CA TYR A 203 -8.64 13.40 25.05
C TYR A 203 -7.67 12.73 25.99
N PHE A 204 -7.15 11.62 25.54
CA PHE A 204 -6.24 10.77 26.31
C PHE A 204 -5.02 10.39 25.52
N VAL A 205 -3.91 10.21 26.22
CA VAL A 205 -2.69 9.57 25.71
C VAL A 205 -2.37 8.38 26.61
N VAL A 206 -2.06 7.24 26.01
CA VAL A 206 -1.57 6.04 26.69
C VAL A 206 -0.16 5.77 26.20
N ILE A 207 0.77 5.63 27.12
CA ILE A 207 2.13 5.17 26.83
C ILE A 207 2.33 3.74 27.27
N ASN A 208 3.32 3.05 26.71
CA ASN A 208 3.66 1.65 27.01
C ASN A 208 2.45 0.69 26.82
N VAL A 209 1.72 0.89 25.74
CA VAL A 209 0.47 0.16 25.42
C VAL A 209 0.66 -1.36 25.48
N ASP A 210 1.82 -1.84 25.02
CA ASP A 210 2.19 -3.26 24.92
C ASP A 210 2.62 -3.89 26.27
N THR A 211 3.15 -3.10 27.20
CA THR A 211 3.70 -3.62 28.47
C THR A 211 2.86 -3.20 29.68
N ASN A 212 3.00 -2.00 30.17
CA ASN A 212 2.26 -1.49 31.32
C ASN A 212 1.64 -0.11 30.99
N PRO A 213 0.40 -0.09 30.46
CA PRO A 213 -0.23 1.13 29.97
C PRO A 213 -0.35 2.18 31.06
N THR A 214 0.12 3.38 30.76
CA THR A 214 -0.06 4.56 31.62
C THR A 214 -0.91 5.58 30.89
N LEU A 215 -2.03 5.97 31.49
CA LEU A 215 -3.03 6.86 30.92
C LEU A 215 -2.85 8.30 31.39
N PHE A 216 -2.84 9.24 30.45
CA PHE A 216 -2.81 10.69 30.68
C PHE A 216 -4.09 11.31 30.13
N ASN A 217 -4.82 12.05 30.95
CA ASN A 217 -5.92 12.88 30.50
C ASN A 217 -5.40 14.27 30.13
N ILE A 218 -5.45 14.60 28.84
CA ILE A 218 -4.94 15.86 28.28
C ILE A 218 -6.03 16.88 27.98
N THR A 219 -7.30 16.58 28.32
CA THR A 219 -8.45 17.43 28.01
C THR A 219 -8.30 18.85 28.54
N ASN A 220 -7.78 18.99 29.75
CA ASN A 220 -7.58 20.30 30.39
C ASN A 220 -6.45 21.14 29.78
N LEU A 221 -5.62 20.55 28.91
CA LEU A 221 -4.58 21.25 28.17
C LEU A 221 -5.09 21.81 26.84
N ILE A 222 -6.30 21.45 26.43
CA ILE A 222 -6.90 21.94 25.19
C ILE A 222 -7.47 23.33 25.44
N PRO A 223 -7.03 24.39 24.70
CA PRO A 223 -7.33 25.78 25.03
C PRO A 223 -8.80 26.14 24.95
N VAL A 224 -9.53 25.51 24.03
CA VAL A 224 -10.95 25.75 23.81
C VAL A 224 -11.68 24.41 23.79
N ALA A 225 -12.87 24.34 24.37
CA ALA A 225 -13.69 23.13 24.32
C ALA A 225 -13.89 22.64 22.88
N ASP A 226 -13.74 21.34 22.67
CA ASP A 226 -14.00 20.72 21.38
C ASP A 226 -15.50 20.81 21.05
N THR A 227 -15.81 21.44 19.94
CA THR A 227 -17.17 21.61 19.43
C THR A 227 -17.16 21.43 17.90
N VAL A 228 -18.34 21.38 17.30
CA VAL A 228 -18.45 21.36 15.83
C VAL A 228 -17.84 22.63 15.21
N ALA A 229 -17.90 23.77 15.89
CA ALA A 229 -17.33 25.04 15.42
C ALA A 229 -15.81 25.12 15.63
N ASN A 230 -15.28 24.42 16.66
CA ASN A 230 -13.86 24.42 17.02
C ASN A 230 -13.35 22.98 17.21
N PRO A 231 -13.34 22.16 16.15
CA PRO A 231 -12.94 20.77 16.28
C PRO A 231 -11.45 20.66 16.62
N VAL A 232 -11.14 19.78 17.57
CA VAL A 232 -9.78 19.38 17.87
C VAL A 232 -9.42 18.19 16.98
N LYS A 233 -8.27 18.26 16.31
CA LYS A 233 -7.76 17.15 15.54
C LYS A 233 -6.31 16.88 15.92
N ILE A 234 -6.04 15.71 16.48
CA ILE A 234 -4.68 15.25 16.74
C ILE A 234 -4.06 14.88 15.39
N VAL A 235 -2.87 15.40 15.10
CA VAL A 235 -2.22 15.28 13.81
C VAL A 235 -0.96 14.42 13.85
N SER A 236 -0.31 14.36 15.02
CA SER A 236 0.87 13.53 15.23
C SER A 236 1.09 13.25 16.72
N LEU A 237 1.69 12.10 16.99
CA LEU A 237 2.04 11.63 18.29
C LEU A 237 3.48 11.07 18.25
N ASP A 238 4.27 11.42 19.23
CA ASP A 238 5.59 10.88 19.51
C ASP A 238 5.63 10.39 20.96
N THR A 239 6.72 9.83 21.42
CA THR A 239 6.87 9.22 22.76
C THR A 239 6.52 10.16 23.90
N ASP A 240 6.80 11.45 23.75
CA ASP A 240 6.63 12.47 24.80
C ASP A 240 5.94 13.76 24.32
N ARG A 241 5.57 13.83 23.04
CA ARG A 241 5.00 15.00 22.38
C ARG A 241 3.75 14.63 21.59
N LEU A 242 2.78 15.52 21.57
CA LEU A 242 1.59 15.42 20.76
C LEU A 242 1.34 16.75 20.06
N PHE A 243 1.01 16.67 18.77
CA PHE A 243 0.61 17.84 17.98
C PHE A 243 -0.87 17.75 17.63
N PHE A 244 -1.58 18.86 17.78
CA PHE A 244 -2.98 18.95 17.40
C PHE A 244 -3.31 20.30 16.79
N THR A 245 -4.36 20.32 15.98
CA THR A 245 -4.91 21.55 15.42
C THR A 245 -6.26 21.86 16.04
N GLN A 246 -6.49 23.15 16.31
CA GLN A 246 -7.78 23.68 16.73
C GLN A 246 -7.94 25.11 16.24
N SER A 247 -9.10 25.46 15.70
CA SER A 247 -9.41 26.84 15.22
C SER A 247 -8.36 27.40 14.25
N GLY A 248 -7.77 26.57 13.40
CA GLY A 248 -6.72 26.96 12.48
C GLY A 248 -5.36 27.27 13.10
N LEU A 249 -5.11 26.80 14.31
CA LEU A 249 -3.85 26.93 15.05
C LEU A 249 -3.24 25.55 15.29
N LEU A 250 -1.90 25.44 15.22
CA LEU A 250 -1.15 24.24 15.61
C LEU A 250 -0.59 24.42 17.00
N TYR A 251 -0.82 23.46 17.86
CA TYR A 251 -0.29 23.38 19.23
C TYR A 251 0.57 22.15 19.42
N GLU A 252 1.48 22.22 20.40
CA GLU A 252 2.28 21.11 20.89
C GLU A 252 1.99 20.89 22.38
N ILE A 253 1.68 19.66 22.78
CA ILE A 253 1.71 19.20 24.16
C ILE A 253 3.00 18.41 24.34
N LYS A 254 3.78 18.74 25.36
CA LYS A 254 5.11 18.21 25.65
C LYS A 254 5.31 17.89 27.13
N GLN A 255 6.54 17.54 27.53
CA GLN A 255 6.91 17.18 28.90
C GLN A 255 6.02 16.06 29.45
N GLN A 256 6.01 14.93 28.76
CA GLN A 256 5.16 13.78 29.12
C GLN A 256 3.67 14.16 29.22
N PHE A 257 3.20 14.93 28.25
CA PHE A 257 1.79 15.35 28.12
C PHE A 257 1.27 16.22 29.29
N SER A 258 2.13 17.05 29.89
CA SER A 258 1.77 17.90 31.03
C SER A 258 1.71 19.40 30.72
N THR A 259 2.30 19.85 29.61
CA THR A 259 2.36 21.27 29.26
C THR A 259 2.00 21.51 27.80
N ILE A 260 1.30 22.61 27.53
CA ILE A 260 0.97 23.07 26.18
C ILE A 260 1.85 24.25 25.78
N SER A 261 2.19 24.33 24.50
CA SER A 261 2.89 25.48 23.91
C SER A 261 1.94 26.62 23.58
N GLU A 262 2.49 27.82 23.38
CA GLU A 262 1.82 28.82 22.53
C GLU A 262 1.63 28.25 21.11
N PRO A 263 0.68 28.79 20.33
CA PRO A 263 0.46 28.32 18.96
C PRO A 263 1.76 28.39 18.14
N LEU A 264 2.16 27.26 17.56
CA LEU A 264 3.35 27.18 16.72
C LEU A 264 3.12 27.81 15.33
N VAL A 265 1.93 27.59 14.79
CA VAL A 265 1.49 28.07 13.47
C VAL A 265 0.04 28.48 13.56
N GLY A 266 -0.33 29.52 12.80
CA GLY A 266 -1.72 30.01 12.72
C GLY A 266 -2.23 30.15 11.30
N SER A 267 -3.54 30.37 11.22
CA SER A 267 -4.28 30.56 9.96
C SER A 267 -4.25 29.34 9.03
N ILE A 268 -4.19 28.14 9.61
CA ILE A 268 -4.22 26.86 8.90
C ILE A 268 -5.63 26.62 8.35
N ASP A 269 -5.75 26.29 7.06
CA ASP A 269 -7.00 25.88 6.42
C ASP A 269 -6.98 24.37 6.08
N LYS A 270 -6.32 23.98 5.00
CA LYS A 270 -6.10 22.57 4.63
C LYS A 270 -4.71 22.15 5.02
N TYR A 271 -4.56 20.95 5.51
CA TYR A 271 -3.25 20.49 5.95
C TYR A 271 -3.09 18.97 5.94
N THR A 272 -1.84 18.54 5.94
CA THR A 272 -1.39 17.19 6.30
C THR A 272 -0.12 17.29 7.14
N PHE A 273 0.10 16.33 8.03
CA PHE A 273 1.28 16.27 8.89
C PHE A 273 2.02 14.95 8.63
N ILE A 274 3.31 15.02 8.35
CA ILE A 274 4.13 13.85 8.10
C ILE A 274 5.59 14.13 8.50
N ASN A 275 6.24 13.18 9.16
CA ASN A 275 7.66 13.24 9.52
C ASN A 275 8.06 14.60 10.12
N ASN A 276 7.36 15.04 11.16
CA ASN A 276 7.60 16.31 11.88
C ASN A 276 7.47 17.59 11.01
N ALA A 277 6.78 17.48 9.86
CA ALA A 277 6.47 18.61 9.00
C ALA A 277 4.97 18.77 8.78
N LEU A 278 4.46 19.98 8.97
CA LEU A 278 3.10 20.38 8.62
C LEU A 278 3.11 21.01 7.23
N TYR A 279 2.40 20.42 6.29
CA TYR A 279 2.10 20.98 4.98
C TYR A 279 0.71 21.58 5.03
N TYR A 280 0.57 22.88 4.74
CA TYR A 280 -0.72 23.54 4.92
C TYR A 280 -0.95 24.71 3.97
N THR A 281 -2.20 25.02 3.70
CA THR A 281 -2.62 26.30 3.12
C THR A 281 -3.02 27.27 4.21
N SER A 282 -2.85 28.56 3.97
CA SER A 282 -3.19 29.59 4.95
C SER A 282 -4.30 30.49 4.44
N ASN A 283 -5.30 30.74 5.28
CA ASN A 283 -6.37 31.69 4.99
C ASN A 283 -5.88 33.14 4.76
N LYS A 284 -4.64 33.44 5.17
CA LYS A 284 -4.02 34.75 4.94
C LYS A 284 -3.37 34.88 3.56
N ASP A 285 -3.13 33.77 2.88
CA ASP A 285 -2.42 33.72 1.59
C ASP A 285 -3.36 33.51 0.39
N ILE A 286 -4.63 33.83 0.52
CA ILE A 286 -5.69 33.59 -0.51
C ILE A 286 -5.27 34.09 -1.91
N SER A 287 -4.42 35.11 -1.98
CA SER A 287 -3.93 35.67 -3.25
C SER A 287 -2.59 35.07 -3.74
N LYS A 288 -1.98 34.15 -3.01
CA LYS A 288 -0.60 33.70 -3.27
C LYS A 288 -0.46 32.27 -3.73
N ASN A 289 -1.53 31.50 -3.80
CA ASN A 289 -1.47 30.09 -4.24
C ASN A 289 -0.23 29.34 -3.72
N LEU A 290 -0.14 29.19 -2.38
CA LEU A 290 1.01 28.61 -1.70
C LEU A 290 0.60 27.44 -0.80
N VAL A 291 1.38 26.36 -0.84
CA VAL A 291 1.44 25.39 0.26
C VAL A 291 2.67 25.72 1.11
N ARG A 292 2.46 25.95 2.39
CA ARG A 292 3.51 26.18 3.38
C ARG A 292 3.94 24.87 4.00
N ILE A 293 5.23 24.77 4.32
CA ILE A 293 5.83 23.64 5.01
C ILE A 293 6.45 24.18 6.30
N PHE A 294 5.97 23.74 7.45
CA PHE A 294 6.52 24.09 8.74
C PHE A 294 7.10 22.86 9.42
N ASN A 295 8.40 22.84 9.65
CA ASN A 295 9.06 21.78 10.40
C ASN A 295 8.99 22.10 11.91
N VAL A 296 8.38 21.19 12.68
CA VAL A 296 8.13 21.44 14.11
C VAL A 296 9.37 21.36 14.98
N ASP A 297 10.42 20.67 14.54
CA ASP A 297 11.67 20.55 15.29
C ASP A 297 12.58 21.78 15.07
N THR A 298 12.79 22.16 13.81
CA THR A 298 13.66 23.29 13.46
C THR A 298 12.97 24.65 13.55
N LYS A 299 11.61 24.67 13.64
CA LYS A 299 10.75 25.86 13.61
C LYS A 299 10.92 26.68 12.32
N GLN A 300 11.44 26.07 11.24
CA GLN A 300 11.60 26.70 9.94
C GLN A 300 10.35 26.54 9.08
N SER A 301 10.07 27.55 8.29
CA SER A 301 8.95 27.56 7.36
C SER A 301 9.43 27.82 5.94
N ASN A 302 9.02 26.96 5.02
CA ASN A 302 9.23 27.09 3.57
C ASN A 302 7.88 27.20 2.87
N ALA A 303 7.86 27.54 1.57
CA ALA A 303 6.66 27.57 0.77
C ALA A 303 6.90 26.96 -0.61
N ILE A 304 5.86 26.40 -1.19
CA ILE A 304 5.81 25.83 -2.53
C ILE A 304 4.72 26.56 -3.29
N ASP A 305 5.07 27.11 -4.46
CA ASP A 305 4.09 27.67 -5.38
C ASP A 305 3.20 26.57 -5.95
N ILE A 306 1.88 26.86 -6.04
CA ILE A 306 0.88 25.96 -6.58
C ILE A 306 0.11 26.63 -7.71
N PRO A 307 -0.55 25.86 -8.61
CA PRO A 307 -1.44 26.40 -9.63
C PRO A 307 -2.58 27.23 -9.00
N GLU A 308 -3.24 28.03 -9.82
CA GLU A 308 -4.45 28.75 -9.41
C GLU A 308 -5.64 27.79 -9.25
N ILE A 309 -5.63 27.00 -8.18
CA ILE A 309 -6.65 26.02 -7.84
C ILE A 309 -7.12 26.21 -6.39
N ASN A 310 -8.38 25.87 -6.14
CA ASN A 310 -8.90 25.80 -4.77
C ASN A 310 -8.60 24.43 -4.18
N ILE A 311 -7.66 24.34 -3.25
CA ILE A 311 -7.26 23.08 -2.62
C ILE A 311 -8.36 22.62 -1.65
N SER A 312 -8.77 21.36 -1.79
CA SER A 312 -9.64 20.67 -0.83
C SER A 312 -8.84 19.75 0.11
N LYS A 313 -7.78 19.09 -0.38
CA LYS A 313 -6.93 18.17 0.40
C LYS A 313 -5.49 18.26 -0.03
N ILE A 314 -4.58 17.97 0.91
CA ILE A 314 -3.13 17.86 0.71
C ILE A 314 -2.70 16.48 1.14
N PHE A 315 -1.92 15.80 0.29
CA PHE A 315 -1.30 14.52 0.58
C PHE A 315 0.19 14.60 0.30
N VAL A 316 1.01 14.00 1.16
CA VAL A 316 2.46 13.97 1.00
C VAL A 316 2.92 12.52 1.15
N SER A 317 3.80 12.07 0.26
CA SER A 317 4.33 10.69 0.33
C SER A 317 5.17 10.47 1.60
N PRO A 318 5.22 9.24 2.15
CA PRO A 318 5.96 8.93 3.38
C PRO A 318 7.44 9.33 3.31
N ASN A 319 8.09 9.25 2.16
CA ASN A 319 9.47 9.69 1.94
C ASN A 319 9.61 11.21 1.69
N GLN A 320 8.50 11.96 1.73
CA GLN A 320 8.44 13.39 1.39
C GLN A 320 8.96 13.73 -0.03
N GLY A 321 9.01 12.76 -0.92
CA GLY A 321 9.44 12.96 -2.30
C GLY A 321 8.38 13.59 -3.20
N HIS A 322 7.10 13.45 -2.84
CA HIS A 322 5.98 13.89 -3.66
C HIS A 322 4.87 14.55 -2.84
N ILE A 323 4.22 15.53 -3.44
CA ILE A 323 3.00 16.14 -2.92
C ILE A 323 1.88 15.96 -3.95
N ILE A 324 0.71 15.56 -3.50
CA ILE A 324 -0.50 15.48 -4.31
C ILE A 324 -1.56 16.38 -3.69
N LEU A 325 -2.12 17.27 -4.50
CA LEU A 325 -3.20 18.16 -4.12
C LEU A 325 -4.49 17.67 -4.77
N ILE A 326 -5.59 17.70 -4.03
CA ILE A 326 -6.93 17.53 -4.60
C ILE A 326 -7.61 18.91 -4.55
N ASP A 327 -8.14 19.36 -5.68
CA ASP A 327 -8.86 20.61 -5.78
C ASP A 327 -10.36 20.46 -5.41
N ASP A 328 -11.11 21.55 -5.45
CA ASP A 328 -12.54 21.59 -5.17
C ASP A 328 -13.39 20.85 -6.23
N LYS A 329 -12.83 20.62 -7.43
CA LYS A 329 -13.41 19.80 -8.50
C LYS A 329 -13.00 18.33 -8.40
N GLN A 330 -12.34 17.95 -7.30
CA GLN A 330 -11.81 16.60 -7.05
C GLN A 330 -10.75 16.14 -8.06
N LYS A 331 -10.07 17.07 -8.76
CA LYS A 331 -8.93 16.75 -9.63
C LYS A 331 -7.65 16.65 -8.81
N ALA A 332 -6.81 15.68 -9.16
CA ALA A 332 -5.55 15.44 -8.47
C ALA A 332 -4.38 16.06 -9.26
N TRP A 333 -3.48 16.72 -8.54
CA TRP A 333 -2.33 17.45 -9.06
C TRP A 333 -1.06 16.95 -8.36
N LEU A 334 -0.09 16.45 -9.13
CA LEU A 334 1.18 15.88 -8.63
C LEU A 334 2.33 16.85 -8.81
N LYS A 335 3.20 16.90 -7.81
CA LYS A 335 4.53 17.52 -7.90
C LYS A 335 5.57 16.67 -7.18
N ALA A 336 6.71 16.42 -7.82
CA ALA A 336 7.89 15.87 -7.17
C ALA A 336 8.60 16.98 -6.37
N LEU A 337 8.91 16.70 -5.11
CA LEU A 337 9.64 17.61 -4.23
C LEU A 337 11.14 17.36 -4.39
N GLY A 338 11.91 18.40 -4.75
CA GLY A 338 13.35 18.28 -5.01
C GLY A 338 13.74 18.06 -6.47
N ALA A 339 12.79 17.86 -7.38
CA ALA A 339 13.05 17.84 -8.82
C ALA A 339 13.29 19.26 -9.38
N GLN A 340 14.08 19.36 -10.46
CA GLN A 340 14.30 20.63 -11.14
C GLN A 340 13.07 21.17 -11.88
N THR A 341 12.03 20.35 -12.06
CA THR A 341 10.76 20.75 -12.68
C THR A 341 9.85 21.40 -11.66
N PRO A 342 9.53 22.69 -11.78
CA PRO A 342 8.83 23.45 -10.73
C PRO A 342 7.32 23.26 -10.72
N GLU A 343 6.69 22.57 -11.66
CA GLU A 343 5.24 22.68 -11.90
C GLU A 343 4.46 21.46 -11.39
N PHE A 344 3.24 21.72 -10.93
CA PHE A 344 2.25 20.70 -10.68
C PHE A 344 1.62 20.23 -11.99
N ASN A 345 1.51 18.93 -12.16
CA ASN A 345 0.84 18.33 -13.30
C ASN A 345 -0.49 17.72 -12.85
N GLN A 346 -1.57 18.00 -13.58
CA GLN A 346 -2.82 17.31 -13.38
C GLN A 346 -2.65 15.85 -13.79
N ILE A 347 -3.00 14.92 -12.90
CA ILE A 347 -2.77 13.48 -13.08
C ILE A 347 -3.79 12.90 -14.07
N SER A 348 -5.07 13.23 -13.88
CA SER A 348 -6.16 12.69 -14.69
C SER A 348 -7.40 13.58 -14.60
N ASP A 349 -8.36 13.32 -15.51
CA ASP A 349 -9.68 13.95 -15.47
C ASP A 349 -10.68 13.23 -14.55
N LEU A 350 -10.26 12.18 -13.86
CA LEU A 350 -11.11 11.47 -12.90
C LEU A 350 -11.32 12.30 -11.63
N GLU A 351 -12.45 12.08 -10.98
CA GLU A 351 -12.73 12.63 -9.66
C GLU A 351 -12.11 11.74 -8.59
N ILE A 352 -11.12 12.28 -7.87
CA ILE A 352 -10.39 11.57 -6.82
C ILE A 352 -10.89 12.05 -5.45
N LYS A 353 -11.35 11.09 -4.64
CA LYS A 353 -11.88 11.37 -3.29
C LYS A 353 -10.86 11.13 -2.19
N ASP A 354 -9.93 10.20 -2.40
CA ASP A 354 -8.95 9.82 -1.40
C ASP A 354 -7.68 9.25 -2.04
N ILE A 355 -6.57 9.34 -1.30
CA ILE A 355 -5.25 8.90 -1.75
C ILE A 355 -4.57 8.13 -0.62
N GLN A 356 -3.99 6.98 -0.94
CA GLN A 356 -3.13 6.22 -0.06
C GLN A 356 -1.78 5.95 -0.75
N PHE A 357 -0.69 6.23 -0.08
CA PHE A 357 0.64 5.88 -0.60
C PHE A 357 1.00 4.44 -0.25
N SER A 358 1.78 3.81 -1.13
CA SER A 358 2.46 2.55 -0.82
C SER A 358 3.54 2.77 0.25
N ILE A 359 3.87 1.73 1.01
CA ILE A 359 4.90 1.80 2.08
C ILE A 359 6.24 2.25 1.52
N ASP A 360 6.60 1.78 0.33
CA ASP A 360 7.85 2.13 -0.35
C ASP A 360 7.80 3.51 -1.03
N SER A 361 6.67 4.22 -0.95
CA SER A 361 6.43 5.53 -1.58
C SER A 361 6.60 5.55 -3.11
N ARG A 362 6.56 4.40 -3.79
CA ARG A 362 6.71 4.31 -5.25
C ARG A 362 5.39 4.38 -6.01
N LYS A 363 4.27 4.17 -5.32
CA LYS A 363 2.92 4.22 -5.87
C LYS A 363 1.98 5.01 -4.97
N ALA A 364 0.95 5.56 -5.56
CA ALA A 364 -0.22 6.07 -4.84
C ALA A 364 -1.48 5.42 -5.40
N LEU A 365 -2.31 4.90 -4.51
CA LEU A 365 -3.65 4.42 -4.79
C LEU A 365 -4.59 5.62 -4.79
N LEU A 366 -5.22 5.89 -5.92
CA LEU A 366 -6.20 6.95 -6.08
C LEU A 366 -7.60 6.33 -6.08
N LYS A 367 -8.42 6.74 -5.11
CA LYS A 367 -9.80 6.27 -4.99
C LYS A 367 -10.77 7.36 -5.42
N GLY A 368 -11.55 7.09 -6.48
CA GLY A 368 -12.75 7.85 -6.83
C GLY A 368 -13.97 7.39 -6.05
N GLU A 369 -15.17 7.73 -6.52
CA GLU A 369 -16.40 7.19 -5.96
C GLU A 369 -16.59 5.72 -6.31
N ASN A 370 -16.33 5.39 -7.56
CA ASN A 370 -16.52 4.06 -8.14
C ASN A 370 -15.28 3.58 -8.94
N THR A 371 -14.12 4.22 -8.75
CA THR A 371 -12.89 3.90 -9.48
C THR A 371 -11.74 3.66 -8.52
N ILE A 372 -10.86 2.74 -8.92
CA ILE A 372 -9.56 2.47 -8.28
C ILE A 372 -8.49 2.62 -9.35
N SER A 373 -7.47 3.40 -9.05
CA SER A 373 -6.38 3.69 -9.98
C SER A 373 -5.02 3.71 -9.25
N ASN A 374 -3.96 3.37 -9.97
CA ASN A 374 -2.59 3.53 -9.52
C ASN A 374 -1.95 4.74 -10.20
N LEU A 375 -1.25 5.53 -9.42
CA LEU A 375 -0.31 6.54 -9.87
C LEU A 375 1.11 6.07 -9.52
N TYR A 376 2.01 6.12 -10.47
CA TYR A 376 3.41 5.77 -10.26
C TYR A 376 4.20 7.03 -9.87
N LEU A 377 4.86 6.98 -8.71
CA LEU A 377 5.64 8.08 -8.13
C LEU A 377 7.13 7.93 -8.38
N ASP A 378 7.53 6.83 -8.99
CA ASP A 378 8.92 6.53 -9.33
C ASP A 378 8.95 5.76 -10.65
N THR A 379 10.03 5.87 -11.37
CA THR A 379 10.24 5.08 -12.59
C THR A 379 10.47 3.62 -12.22
N ILE A 380 9.62 2.74 -12.74
CA ILE A 380 9.74 1.31 -12.61
C ILE A 380 10.28 0.77 -13.92
N GLU A 381 11.52 0.26 -13.89
CA GLU A 381 12.14 -0.36 -15.05
C GLU A 381 11.76 -1.85 -15.17
N GLY A 382 11.89 -2.38 -16.39
CA GLY A 382 11.69 -3.80 -16.67
C GLY A 382 10.42 -4.11 -17.45
N TYR A 383 9.90 -5.30 -17.26
CA TYR A 383 8.78 -5.84 -18.03
C TYR A 383 7.42 -5.14 -17.77
N LYS A 384 7.30 -4.42 -16.68
CA LYS A 384 6.17 -3.55 -16.33
C LYS A 384 6.60 -2.08 -16.31
N SER A 385 7.43 -1.64 -17.25
CA SER A 385 7.96 -0.27 -17.25
C SER A 385 6.86 0.76 -17.09
N ARG A 386 7.06 1.66 -16.15
CA ARG A 386 6.24 2.84 -15.89
C ARG A 386 7.19 3.99 -15.57
N ILE A 387 6.86 5.16 -16.01
CA ILE A 387 7.58 6.38 -15.61
C ILE A 387 6.83 7.10 -14.49
N GLU A 388 7.55 7.96 -13.78
CA GLU A 388 6.93 8.85 -12.79
C GLU A 388 5.81 9.66 -13.43
N GLY A 389 4.65 9.69 -12.77
CA GLY A 389 3.44 10.35 -13.27
C GLY A 389 2.52 9.47 -14.12
N ASP A 390 2.95 8.28 -14.54
CA ASP A 390 2.06 7.32 -15.21
C ASP A 390 0.87 6.96 -14.32
N PHE A 391 -0.28 6.77 -14.96
CA PHE A 391 -1.55 6.55 -14.30
C PHE A 391 -2.31 5.41 -14.97
N ASP A 392 -2.70 4.41 -14.19
CA ASP A 392 -3.47 3.26 -14.66
C ASP A 392 -4.81 3.15 -13.91
N ILE A 393 -5.93 3.07 -14.64
CA ILE A 393 -7.23 2.69 -14.07
C ILE A 393 -7.26 1.18 -13.93
N LEU A 394 -7.37 0.68 -12.70
CA LEU A 394 -7.37 -0.74 -12.39
C LEU A 394 -8.77 -1.33 -12.32
N TYR A 395 -9.74 -0.54 -11.85
CA TYR A 395 -11.11 -0.97 -11.66
C TYR A 395 -12.08 0.19 -11.80
N THR A 396 -13.19 -0.08 -12.45
CA THR A 396 -14.34 0.83 -12.54
C THR A 396 -15.60 0.02 -12.25
N SER A 397 -16.45 0.52 -11.38
CA SER A 397 -17.72 -0.07 -10.97
C SER A 397 -18.90 0.81 -11.32
N GLU A 398 -20.10 0.24 -11.36
CA GLU A 398 -21.36 0.97 -11.32
C GLU A 398 -21.71 1.35 -9.87
N ASP A 399 -21.23 0.58 -8.88
CA ASP A 399 -21.48 0.76 -7.47
C ASP A 399 -20.38 1.60 -6.78
N LYS A 400 -20.71 2.13 -5.61
CA LYS A 400 -19.79 2.93 -4.80
C LYS A 400 -18.76 2.04 -4.11
N ILE A 401 -17.48 2.46 -4.19
CA ILE A 401 -16.38 1.87 -3.44
C ILE A 401 -16.25 2.61 -2.10
N SER A 402 -16.55 1.91 -1.01
CA SER A 402 -16.55 2.50 0.33
C SER A 402 -15.14 2.63 0.91
N LYS A 403 -14.30 1.61 0.74
CA LYS A 403 -12.94 1.54 1.26
C LYS A 403 -12.00 0.85 0.26
N SER A 404 -10.75 1.29 0.22
CA SER A 404 -9.68 0.60 -0.52
C SER A 404 -8.34 0.76 0.20
N GLU A 405 -7.49 -0.26 0.13
CA GLU A 405 -6.13 -0.27 0.68
C GLU A 405 -5.18 -1.06 -0.22
N PHE A 406 -3.90 -0.70 -0.27
CA PHE A 406 -2.89 -1.58 -0.83
C PHE A 406 -2.78 -2.88 -0.03
N TRP A 407 -2.63 -4.00 -0.74
CA TRP A 407 -2.27 -5.28 -0.15
C TRP A 407 -0.75 -5.33 0.05
N GLU A 408 -0.34 -4.99 1.25
CA GLU A 408 1.05 -4.97 1.64
C GLU A 408 1.75 -6.36 1.54
N PRO A 409 3.08 -6.42 1.30
CA PRO A 409 4.03 -5.30 1.33
C PRO A 409 4.42 -4.75 -0.04
N ASN A 410 4.07 -5.39 -1.15
CA ASN A 410 4.60 -5.07 -2.48
C ASN A 410 3.66 -4.21 -3.33
N SER A 411 2.48 -3.84 -2.80
CA SER A 411 1.49 -3.01 -3.48
C SER A 411 1.11 -3.51 -4.88
N GLU A 412 1.17 -4.84 -5.11
CA GLU A 412 0.80 -5.47 -6.37
C GLU A 412 -0.69 -5.82 -6.44
N TYR A 413 -1.38 -5.68 -5.32
CA TYR A 413 -2.81 -5.89 -5.21
C TYR A 413 -3.44 -4.78 -4.39
N ILE A 414 -4.70 -4.49 -4.66
CA ILE A 414 -5.54 -3.57 -3.90
C ILE A 414 -6.76 -4.34 -3.40
N ILE A 415 -7.01 -4.24 -2.09
CA ILE A 415 -8.24 -4.74 -1.48
C ILE A 415 -9.24 -3.60 -1.38
N PHE A 416 -10.50 -3.88 -1.66
CA PHE A 416 -11.55 -2.86 -1.59
C PHE A 416 -12.92 -3.46 -1.26
N ILE A 417 -13.80 -2.61 -0.74
CA ILE A 417 -15.22 -2.93 -0.50
C ILE A 417 -16.08 -2.19 -1.51
N GLU A 418 -16.85 -2.95 -2.24
CA GLU A 418 -17.87 -2.48 -3.15
C GLU A 418 -19.20 -3.14 -2.79
N ASN A 419 -20.24 -2.36 -2.54
CA ASN A 419 -21.58 -2.84 -2.18
C ASN A 419 -21.54 -3.94 -1.08
N ASN A 420 -20.77 -3.71 -0.01
CA ASN A 420 -20.49 -4.65 1.07
C ASN A 420 -19.78 -5.96 0.67
N ASN A 421 -19.26 -6.07 -0.54
CA ASN A 421 -18.47 -7.21 -0.97
C ASN A 421 -16.99 -6.85 -0.98
N LEU A 422 -16.18 -7.66 -0.33
CA LEU A 422 -14.74 -7.53 -0.31
C LEU A 422 -14.15 -8.16 -1.56
N LYS A 423 -13.40 -7.38 -2.30
CA LYS A 423 -12.75 -7.78 -3.55
C LYS A 423 -11.27 -7.41 -3.52
N VAL A 424 -10.50 -8.07 -4.37
CA VAL A 424 -9.11 -7.74 -4.66
C VAL A 424 -8.94 -7.53 -6.15
N VAL A 425 -8.21 -6.48 -6.53
CA VAL A 425 -7.77 -6.23 -7.90
C VAL A 425 -6.26 -6.20 -7.94
N GLU A 426 -5.67 -6.78 -8.99
CA GLU A 426 -4.23 -6.69 -9.21
C GLU A 426 -3.83 -5.36 -9.85
N SER A 427 -2.59 -4.94 -9.62
CA SER A 427 -2.01 -3.73 -10.25
C SER A 427 -1.29 -3.99 -11.57
N ASP A 428 -1.23 -5.24 -12.04
CA ASP A 428 -0.64 -5.59 -13.31
C ASP A 428 -1.62 -5.36 -14.46
N THR A 429 -1.39 -4.33 -15.25
CA THR A 429 -2.25 -3.92 -16.39
C THR A 429 -1.86 -4.56 -17.71
N ARG A 430 -0.92 -5.49 -17.74
CA ARG A 430 -0.62 -6.27 -18.96
C ARG A 430 -1.80 -7.15 -19.32
N SER A 431 -2.42 -6.94 -20.47
CA SER A 431 -3.66 -7.58 -20.92
C SER A 431 -4.85 -7.39 -19.94
N ASN A 432 -5.59 -8.44 -19.60
CA ASN A 432 -6.69 -8.37 -18.64
C ASN A 432 -6.20 -8.10 -17.20
N ILE A 433 -6.99 -7.39 -16.42
CA ILE A 433 -6.77 -7.20 -14.99
C ILE A 433 -7.58 -8.26 -14.25
N ASN A 434 -6.91 -9.02 -13.35
CA ASN A 434 -7.60 -10.03 -12.56
C ASN A 434 -8.27 -9.40 -11.34
N ILE A 435 -9.53 -9.79 -11.10
CA ILE A 435 -10.34 -9.33 -9.98
C ILE A 435 -10.84 -10.57 -9.24
N TYR A 436 -10.66 -10.58 -7.93
CA TYR A 436 -10.98 -11.72 -7.07
C TYR A 436 -12.03 -11.33 -6.05
N PRO A 437 -13.27 -11.87 -6.11
CA PRO A 437 -14.20 -11.76 -5.00
C PRO A 437 -13.68 -12.59 -3.82
N LEU A 438 -13.71 -12.00 -2.62
CA LEU A 438 -13.24 -12.68 -1.40
C LEU A 438 -14.37 -12.99 -0.42
N LEU A 439 -15.09 -11.96 0.06
CA LEU A 439 -16.07 -12.09 1.12
C LEU A 439 -17.29 -11.24 0.83
N ASP A 440 -18.45 -11.76 1.15
CA ASP A 440 -19.71 -11.03 1.11
C ASP A 440 -20.03 -10.40 2.48
N ASN A 441 -20.90 -9.40 2.53
CA ASN A 441 -21.39 -8.74 3.74
C ASN A 441 -20.30 -8.13 4.63
N THR A 442 -19.18 -7.69 4.05
CA THR A 442 -18.07 -7.07 4.75
C THR A 442 -18.31 -5.55 4.89
N GLN A 443 -18.43 -5.05 6.11
CA GLN A 443 -18.61 -3.61 6.38
C GLN A 443 -17.28 -2.87 6.50
N ASN A 444 -16.27 -3.50 7.07
CA ASN A 444 -14.94 -2.95 7.25
C ASN A 444 -13.88 -4.05 7.27
N PHE A 445 -12.65 -3.70 6.92
CA PHE A 445 -11.51 -4.61 6.99
C PHE A 445 -10.23 -3.87 7.36
N ILE A 446 -9.25 -4.62 7.85
CA ILE A 446 -7.86 -4.19 8.01
C ILE A 446 -6.96 -5.28 7.47
N SER A 447 -6.06 -4.93 6.59
CA SER A 447 -5.01 -5.84 6.12
C SER A 447 -3.76 -5.65 6.98
N ILE A 448 -3.26 -6.72 7.61
CA ILE A 448 -2.09 -6.68 8.46
C ILE A 448 -1.13 -7.80 8.05
N ARG A 449 0.16 -7.48 8.05
CA ARG A 449 1.22 -8.48 7.94
C ARG A 449 1.66 -8.89 9.35
N ILE A 450 1.45 -10.17 9.71
CA ILE A 450 1.79 -10.67 11.05
C ILE A 450 3.28 -11.01 11.15
N ASN A 451 3.82 -11.66 10.14
CA ASN A 451 5.23 -12.03 10.05
C ASN A 451 5.63 -12.13 8.59
N ASN A 452 6.85 -12.60 8.30
CA ASN A 452 7.30 -12.75 6.92
C ASN A 452 6.50 -13.81 6.12
N ASP A 453 5.72 -14.66 6.78
CA ASP A 453 5.13 -15.85 6.20
C ASP A 453 3.60 -15.83 6.12
N ALA A 454 2.92 -14.89 6.79
CA ALA A 454 1.47 -14.80 6.77
C ALA A 454 0.95 -13.37 6.68
N ARG A 455 -0.09 -13.18 5.88
CA ARG A 455 -0.92 -11.97 5.86
C ARG A 455 -2.25 -12.30 6.48
N THR A 456 -2.71 -11.44 7.36
CA THR A 456 -4.01 -11.59 7.99
C THR A 456 -4.92 -10.45 7.54
N LEU A 457 -6.05 -10.83 7.01
CA LEU A 457 -7.16 -9.93 6.79
C LEU A 457 -8.08 -10.04 8.02
N ILE A 458 -8.34 -8.92 8.66
CA ILE A 458 -9.28 -8.84 9.75
C ILE A 458 -10.50 -8.11 9.23
N SER A 459 -11.65 -8.73 9.40
CA SER A 459 -12.94 -8.20 9.01
C SER A 459 -13.79 -7.99 10.26
N ASN A 460 -14.57 -6.92 10.28
CA ASN A 460 -15.62 -6.70 11.24
C ASN A 460 -16.95 -6.81 10.50
N ALA A 461 -17.69 -7.89 10.80
CA ALA A 461 -19.04 -8.11 10.34
C ALA A 461 -19.95 -8.34 11.54
N GLU A 462 -21.06 -7.62 11.65
CA GLU A 462 -22.06 -7.78 12.74
C GLU A 462 -21.46 -7.70 14.17
N ASP A 463 -20.54 -6.75 14.41
CA ASP A 463 -19.80 -6.58 15.67
C ASP A 463 -18.90 -7.78 16.04
N LYS A 464 -18.69 -8.74 15.15
CA LYS A 464 -17.77 -9.87 15.35
C LYS A 464 -16.44 -9.60 14.67
N LEU A 465 -15.35 -9.85 15.39
CA LEU A 465 -14.02 -9.82 14.83
C LEU A 465 -13.69 -11.18 14.22
N GLN A 466 -13.44 -11.16 12.92
CA GLN A 466 -13.11 -12.36 12.16
C GLN A 466 -11.77 -12.15 11.48
N TYR A 467 -11.03 -13.21 11.26
CA TYR A 467 -9.78 -13.14 10.53
C TYR A 467 -9.67 -14.25 9.48
N PHE A 468 -8.89 -13.95 8.47
CA PHE A 468 -8.47 -14.89 7.44
C PHE A 468 -6.96 -14.75 7.23
N GLN A 469 -6.23 -15.86 7.29
CA GLN A 469 -4.79 -15.89 7.06
C GLN A 469 -4.48 -16.39 5.65
N PHE A 470 -3.69 -15.62 4.93
CA PHE A 470 -3.16 -16.02 3.63
C PHE A 470 -1.73 -16.50 3.80
N PRO A 471 -1.39 -17.73 3.41
CA PRO A 471 -0.01 -18.17 3.38
C PRO A 471 0.78 -17.36 2.36
N ILE A 472 1.86 -16.72 2.79
CA ILE A 472 2.74 -15.93 1.90
C ILE A 472 3.87 -16.78 1.34
N ARG A 473 4.27 -17.85 2.02
CA ARG A 473 5.37 -18.74 1.62
C ARG A 473 5.07 -20.19 1.95
N THR A 474 5.22 -21.08 0.98
CA THR A 474 5.90 -22.35 1.23
C THR A 474 7.40 -22.06 1.18
N PRO A 475 8.23 -22.54 2.11
CA PRO A 475 9.66 -22.39 1.98
C PRO A 475 10.08 -23.02 0.65
N LEU A 476 10.54 -22.20 -0.29
CA LEU A 476 11.26 -22.68 -1.43
C LEU A 476 12.43 -23.47 -0.86
N ILE A 477 12.51 -24.73 -1.25
CA ILE A 477 13.56 -25.68 -0.94
C ILE A 477 14.90 -24.94 -0.84
N ASN A 478 15.53 -25.01 0.33
CA ASN A 478 16.91 -24.58 0.53
C ASN A 478 17.78 -25.24 -0.53
N PHE A 479 18.25 -24.47 -1.50
CA PHE A 479 19.37 -24.84 -2.35
C PHE A 479 20.68 -24.67 -1.55
N ASN A 480 20.76 -25.29 -0.39
CA ASN A 480 22.02 -25.57 0.30
C ASN A 480 22.19 -27.08 0.28
N ASN A 481 22.75 -27.56 -0.82
CA ASN A 481 23.61 -28.76 -0.91
C ASN A 481 24.50 -28.59 -2.13
#